data_fa8f2777d2d907abd706f0bf1b980832
#
_entry.id   fa8f2777d2d907abd706f0bf1b980832
#
_cell.length_a   1.000
_cell.length_b   1.000
_cell.length_c   1.000
_cell.angle_alpha   90.00
_cell.angle_beta   90.00
_cell.angle_gamma   90.00
#
_symmetry.space_group_name_H-M   'P 1'
#
loop_
_entity.id
_entity.type
_entity.pdbx_description
1 polymer ?
#
loop_
_entity_poly.entity_id
_entity_poly.type
_entity_poly.pdbx_seq_one_letter_code
_entity_poly.pdbx_strand_id
1 'polypeptide(L)'
;VLIGIKYDTSFDDSKINELDNVKYLGAVDYKELPNYANYFDIAWIPFVVNEITLATNPCKLFEYMALNKYIIASDLPECHKYKSVNIAKNYKEYVNLIDNYKLDKKYIDLLNKEANLNSWDSKADDIVKLLKSVE
;
A
#
# COMPACT_ATOMS: atom_id res chain seq x y z
N VAL A 1 13.50 -2.00 1.50
CA VAL A 1 13.40 -3.42 1.09
C VAL A 1 12.41 -3.55 -0.05
N LEU A 2 12.75 -4.35 -1.06
CA LEU A 2 11.88 -4.70 -2.19
C LEU A 2 11.60 -6.22 -2.12
N ILE A 3 10.31 -6.59 -2.23
CA ILE A 3 9.87 -7.99 -2.21
C ILE A 3 8.91 -8.21 -3.38
N GLY A 4 9.15 -9.24 -4.17
CA GLY A 4 8.29 -9.60 -5.28
C GLY A 4 9.04 -10.30 -6.40
N ILE A 5 8.30 -10.72 -7.42
CA ILE A 5 8.86 -11.31 -8.64
C ILE A 5 9.09 -10.22 -9.69
N LYS A 6 10.02 -10.46 -10.56
CA LYS A 6 10.23 -9.68 -11.77
C LYS A 6 9.43 -10.31 -12.89
N TYR A 7 8.54 -9.55 -13.48
CA TYR A 7 7.69 -10.05 -14.57
C TYR A 7 8.35 -9.95 -15.94
N ASP A 8 9.30 -9.01 -16.10
CA ASP A 8 9.96 -8.74 -17.36
C ASP A 8 11.39 -8.22 -17.17
N THR A 9 12.04 -7.85 -18.24
CA THR A 9 13.41 -7.31 -18.29
C THR A 9 13.49 -5.80 -18.08
N SER A 10 12.37 -5.13 -17.78
CA SER A 10 12.36 -3.68 -17.56
C SER A 10 12.97 -3.29 -16.21
N PHE A 11 13.06 -4.24 -15.28
CA PHE A 11 13.71 -4.07 -14.00
C PHE A 11 15.21 -4.30 -14.11
N ASP A 12 15.98 -3.22 -14.08
CA ASP A 12 17.44 -3.26 -14.13
C ASP A 12 18.04 -3.51 -12.74
N ASP A 13 18.44 -4.75 -12.49
CA ASP A 13 19.06 -5.17 -11.22
C ASP A 13 20.36 -4.45 -10.92
N SER A 14 21.13 -4.09 -11.95
CA SER A 14 22.45 -3.49 -11.76
C SER A 14 22.33 -2.18 -10.98
N LYS A 15 21.36 -1.35 -11.36
CA LYS A 15 21.10 -0.06 -10.68
C LYS A 15 20.66 -0.19 -9.25
N ILE A 16 19.92 -1.25 -8.93
CA ILE A 16 19.43 -1.48 -7.55
C ILE A 16 20.54 -2.07 -6.69
N ASN A 17 21.34 -2.98 -7.25
CA ASN A 17 22.46 -3.62 -6.53
C ASN A 17 23.60 -2.65 -6.24
N GLU A 18 23.71 -1.54 -6.96
CA GLU A 18 24.66 -0.45 -6.70
C GLU A 18 24.26 0.43 -5.48
N LEU A 19 23.02 0.29 -4.98
CA LEU A 19 22.50 1.10 -3.88
C LEU A 19 22.64 0.35 -2.55
N ASP A 20 23.58 0.75 -1.70
CA ASP A 20 23.83 0.14 -0.40
C ASP A 20 22.62 0.13 0.54
N ASN A 21 21.69 1.08 0.35
CA ASN A 21 20.49 1.25 1.15
C ASN A 21 19.26 0.51 0.59
N VAL A 22 19.39 -0.23 -0.52
CA VAL A 22 18.30 -1.01 -1.12
C VAL A 22 18.60 -2.51 -0.98
N LYS A 23 17.60 -3.27 -0.57
CA LYS A 23 17.65 -4.72 -0.47
C LYS A 23 16.51 -5.34 -1.24
N TYR A 24 16.84 -6.12 -2.27
CA TYR A 24 15.89 -6.93 -3.01
C TYR A 24 15.94 -8.38 -2.52
N LEU A 25 14.82 -8.88 -2.01
CA LEU A 25 14.71 -10.22 -1.43
C LEU A 25 14.15 -11.25 -2.42
N GLY A 26 13.72 -10.82 -3.61
CA GLY A 26 13.07 -11.72 -4.55
C GLY A 26 11.64 -12.08 -4.14
N ALA A 27 11.14 -13.21 -4.65
CA ALA A 27 9.83 -13.73 -4.33
C ALA A 27 9.84 -14.37 -2.93
N VAL A 28 8.81 -14.07 -2.16
CA VAL A 28 8.54 -14.66 -0.83
C VAL A 28 7.14 -15.27 -0.88
N ASP A 29 6.91 -16.38 -0.16
CA ASP A 29 5.57 -16.95 -0.04
C ASP A 29 4.60 -15.89 0.50
N TYR A 30 3.40 -15.83 -0.08
CA TYR A 30 2.39 -14.84 0.30
C TYR A 30 2.05 -14.89 1.79
N LYS A 31 2.06 -16.09 2.38
CA LYS A 31 1.78 -16.28 3.80
C LYS A 31 2.86 -15.70 4.71
N GLU A 32 4.08 -15.57 4.20
CA GLU A 32 5.20 -15.00 4.94
C GLU A 32 5.33 -13.47 4.77
N LEU A 33 4.67 -12.88 3.76
CA LEU A 33 4.74 -11.44 3.53
C LEU A 33 4.39 -10.58 4.75
N PRO A 34 3.37 -10.91 5.56
CA PRO A 34 3.07 -10.14 6.77
C PRO A 34 4.23 -10.11 7.77
N ASN A 35 5.01 -11.20 7.87
CA ASN A 35 6.17 -11.29 8.74
C ASN A 35 7.25 -10.28 8.35
N TYR A 36 7.48 -10.08 7.05
CA TYR A 36 8.41 -9.06 6.56
C TYR A 36 7.84 -7.65 6.68
N ALA A 37 6.61 -7.46 6.23
CA ALA A 37 5.97 -6.16 6.21
C ALA A 37 5.72 -5.59 7.62
N ASN A 38 5.65 -6.46 8.63
CA ASN A 38 5.51 -6.04 10.02
C ASN A 38 6.73 -5.24 10.54
N TYR A 39 7.89 -5.40 9.93
CA TYR A 39 9.12 -4.64 10.25
C TYR A 39 9.29 -3.35 9.43
N PHE A 40 8.37 -3.03 8.52
CA PHE A 40 8.43 -1.78 7.78
C PHE A 40 7.93 -0.62 8.64
N ASP A 41 8.59 0.51 8.58
CA ASP A 41 8.10 1.77 9.15
C ASP A 41 7.13 2.44 8.18
N ILE A 42 7.49 2.44 6.90
CA ILE A 42 6.75 3.05 5.80
C ILE A 42 6.50 2.00 4.71
N ALA A 43 5.30 1.95 4.21
CA ALA A 43 4.91 1.11 3.07
C ALA A 43 4.60 1.97 1.85
N TRP A 44 5.07 1.53 0.66
CA TRP A 44 4.95 2.29 -0.57
C TRP A 44 4.07 1.63 -1.61
N ILE A 45 3.33 2.47 -2.33
CA ILE A 45 2.61 2.10 -3.56
C ILE A 45 3.08 3.06 -4.68
N PRO A 46 4.32 2.90 -5.18
CA PRO A 46 4.95 3.85 -6.11
C PRO A 46 4.61 3.51 -7.56
N PHE A 47 3.34 3.40 -7.89
CA PHE A 47 2.92 3.11 -9.25
C PHE A 47 3.22 4.26 -10.19
N VAL A 48 3.69 3.95 -11.39
CA VAL A 48 3.72 4.92 -12.49
C VAL A 48 2.27 5.25 -12.85
N VAL A 49 1.93 6.54 -12.85
CA VAL A 49 0.57 6.99 -13.17
C VAL A 49 0.38 6.94 -14.68
N ASN A 50 -0.48 6.04 -15.13
CA ASN A 50 -0.88 5.85 -16.54
C ASN A 50 -2.33 5.35 -16.61
N GLU A 51 -2.88 5.16 -17.80
CA GLU A 51 -4.26 4.73 -18.00
C GLU A 51 -4.62 3.43 -17.26
N ILE A 52 -3.69 2.48 -17.18
CA ILE A 52 -3.90 1.21 -16.48
C ILE A 52 -3.95 1.44 -14.97
N THR A 53 -2.98 2.16 -14.43
CA THR A 53 -2.87 2.38 -12.98
C THR A 53 -3.93 3.33 -12.44
N LEU A 54 -4.45 4.25 -13.26
CA LEU A 54 -5.59 5.10 -12.91
C LEU A 54 -6.87 4.29 -12.64
N ALA A 55 -7.01 3.11 -13.25
CA ALA A 55 -8.14 2.20 -13.04
C ALA A 55 -7.86 1.12 -11.98
N THR A 56 -6.70 1.14 -11.33
CA THR A 56 -6.27 0.09 -10.39
C THR A 56 -6.73 0.37 -8.97
N ASN A 57 -7.24 -0.68 -8.31
CA ASN A 57 -7.44 -0.70 -6.87
C ASN A 57 -6.34 -1.58 -6.22
N PRO A 58 -5.31 -0.98 -5.60
CA PRO A 58 -4.19 -1.75 -5.05
C PRO A 58 -4.58 -2.48 -3.77
N CYS A 59 -4.72 -3.80 -3.80
CA CYS A 59 -5.01 -4.61 -2.61
C CYS A 59 -3.99 -4.41 -1.48
N LYS A 60 -2.73 -4.13 -1.82
CA LYS A 60 -1.65 -3.80 -0.85
C LYS A 60 -2.00 -2.64 0.08
N LEU A 61 -2.87 -1.75 -0.36
CA LEU A 61 -3.36 -0.63 0.45
C LEU A 61 -3.99 -1.12 1.75
N PHE A 62 -4.89 -2.10 1.65
CA PHE A 62 -5.61 -2.65 2.81
C PHE A 62 -4.71 -3.54 3.67
N GLU A 63 -3.78 -4.27 3.05
CA GLU A 63 -2.76 -5.05 3.75
C GLU A 63 -1.88 -4.14 4.62
N TYR A 64 -1.43 -3.01 4.08
CA TYR A 64 -0.62 -2.04 4.82
C TYR A 64 -1.41 -1.32 5.92
N MET A 65 -2.69 -1.02 5.69
CA MET A 65 -3.58 -0.48 6.73
C MET A 65 -3.71 -1.46 7.89
N ALA A 66 -3.98 -2.75 7.60
CA ALA A 66 -4.13 -3.80 8.60
C ALA A 66 -2.84 -4.03 9.42
N LEU A 67 -1.69 -3.79 8.81
CA LEU A 67 -0.37 -3.88 9.46
C LEU A 67 0.05 -2.58 10.15
N ASN A 68 -0.83 -1.57 10.20
CA ASN A 68 -0.57 -0.26 10.81
C ASN A 68 0.69 0.43 10.26
N LYS A 69 0.87 0.41 8.94
CA LYS A 69 2.02 1.06 8.30
C LYS A 69 1.71 2.49 7.88
N TYR A 70 2.71 3.38 7.95
CA TYR A 70 2.60 4.68 7.32
C TYR A 70 2.61 4.49 5.80
N ILE A 71 1.54 4.91 5.12
CA ILE A 71 1.36 4.59 3.70
C ILE A 71 1.62 5.82 2.85
N ILE A 72 2.50 5.66 1.85
CA ILE A 72 2.74 6.66 0.82
C ILE A 72 2.39 6.03 -0.54
N ALA A 73 1.54 6.68 -1.31
CA ALA A 73 1.12 6.21 -2.63
C ALA A 73 1.32 7.28 -3.70
N SER A 74 1.47 6.85 -4.94
CA SER A 74 1.36 7.71 -6.11
C SER A 74 -0.04 8.31 -6.22
N ASP A 75 -0.18 9.35 -7.03
CA ASP A 75 -1.43 10.11 -7.25
C ASP A 75 -2.47 9.28 -8.02
N LEU A 76 -3.02 8.26 -7.34
CA LEU A 76 -4.02 7.35 -7.88
C LEU A 76 -5.41 7.68 -7.34
N PRO A 77 -6.47 7.72 -8.18
CA PRO A 77 -7.83 8.04 -7.75
C PRO A 77 -8.33 7.17 -6.58
N GLU A 78 -8.01 5.88 -6.59
CA GLU A 78 -8.41 4.96 -5.52
C GLU A 78 -7.76 5.33 -4.18
N CYS A 79 -6.49 5.73 -4.19
CA CYS A 79 -5.75 6.09 -2.98
C CYS A 79 -6.29 7.36 -2.31
N HIS A 80 -6.89 8.28 -3.05
CA HIS A 80 -7.52 9.48 -2.51
C HIS A 80 -8.77 9.24 -1.67
N LYS A 81 -9.38 8.06 -1.77
CA LYS A 81 -10.58 7.71 -0.98
C LYS A 81 -10.29 7.54 0.50
N TYR A 82 -9.02 7.32 0.86
CA TYR A 82 -8.61 6.96 2.20
C TYR A 82 -7.77 8.06 2.84
N LYS A 83 -8.18 8.50 4.02
CA LYS A 83 -7.49 9.57 4.77
C LYS A 83 -6.18 9.12 5.40
N SER A 84 -6.00 7.80 5.55
CA SER A 84 -4.76 7.20 6.04
C SER A 84 -3.69 7.05 4.96
N VAL A 85 -3.96 7.44 3.71
CA VAL A 85 -3.00 7.35 2.61
C VAL A 85 -2.44 8.73 2.30
N ASN A 86 -1.12 8.84 2.34
CA ASN A 86 -0.41 10.05 1.99
C ASN A 86 -0.04 10.00 0.50
N ILE A 87 -0.49 10.98 -0.26
CA ILE A 87 -0.29 11.02 -1.71
C ILE A 87 0.97 11.82 -2.02
N ALA A 88 1.82 11.26 -2.88
CA ALA A 88 2.98 11.93 -3.44
C ALA A 88 2.91 11.95 -4.98
N LYS A 89 2.99 13.15 -5.56
CA LYS A 89 2.93 13.38 -7.02
C LYS A 89 4.30 13.35 -7.69
N ASN A 90 5.35 13.51 -6.90
CA ASN A 90 6.73 13.56 -7.38
C ASN A 90 7.71 13.14 -6.27
N TYR A 91 8.97 12.92 -6.65
CA TYR A 91 9.99 12.43 -5.72
C TYR A 91 10.23 13.36 -4.52
N LYS A 92 10.08 14.68 -4.67
CA LYS A 92 10.28 15.65 -3.57
C LYS A 92 9.21 15.50 -2.50
N GLU A 93 7.97 15.24 -2.92
CA GLU A 93 6.87 14.97 -2.00
C GLU A 93 7.07 13.64 -1.28
N TYR A 94 7.56 12.58 -1.98
CA TYR A 94 7.95 11.33 -1.34
C TYR A 94 8.98 11.55 -0.24
N VAL A 95 10.08 12.24 -0.54
CA VAL A 95 11.14 12.54 0.44
C VAL A 95 10.58 13.32 1.62
N ASN A 96 9.80 14.37 1.36
CA ASN A 96 9.19 15.16 2.43
C ASN A 96 8.26 14.34 3.33
N LEU A 97 7.47 13.43 2.78
CA LEU A 97 6.60 12.55 3.56
C LEU A 97 7.40 11.53 4.39
N ILE A 98 8.53 11.05 3.86
CA ILE A 98 9.43 10.16 4.59
C ILE A 98 10.10 10.90 5.75
N ASP A 99 10.63 12.08 5.51
CA ASP A 99 11.35 12.87 6.53
C ASP A 99 10.43 13.33 7.67
N ASN A 100 9.14 13.49 7.38
CA ASN A 100 8.15 14.00 8.33
C ASN A 100 7.10 12.95 8.76
N TYR A 101 7.32 11.66 8.48
CA TYR A 101 6.33 10.65 8.84
C TYR A 101 6.11 10.58 10.36
N LYS A 102 4.85 10.36 10.73
CA LYS A 102 4.45 10.16 12.12
C LYS A 102 3.43 9.04 12.21
N LEU A 103 3.73 8.06 13.03
CA LEU A 103 2.84 6.94 13.31
C LEU A 103 2.31 7.08 14.74
N ASP A 104 1.48 8.11 14.96
CA ASP A 104 0.84 8.33 16.24
C ASP A 104 -0.44 7.48 16.42
N LYS A 105 -0.98 7.47 17.64
CA LYS A 105 -2.19 6.70 17.95
C LYS A 105 -3.38 7.10 17.07
N LYS A 106 -3.55 8.37 16.77
CA LYS A 106 -4.66 8.86 15.95
C LYS A 106 -4.57 8.32 14.52
N TYR A 107 -3.36 8.27 13.98
CA TYR A 107 -3.13 7.71 12.65
C TYR A 107 -3.36 6.20 12.63
N ILE A 108 -2.88 5.47 13.66
CA ILE A 108 -3.13 4.03 13.82
C ILE A 108 -4.63 3.74 13.93
N ASP A 109 -5.38 4.49 14.72
CA ASP A 109 -6.82 4.32 14.86
C ASP A 109 -7.54 4.55 13.51
N LEU A 110 -7.07 5.49 12.71
CA LEU A 110 -7.58 5.73 11.35
C LEU A 110 -7.29 4.56 10.41
N LEU A 111 -6.06 4.04 10.40
CA LEU A 111 -5.67 2.87 9.61
C LEU A 111 -6.56 1.66 9.95
N ASN A 112 -6.72 1.36 11.24
CA ASN A 112 -7.56 0.25 11.70
C ASN A 112 -9.02 0.42 11.29
N LYS A 113 -9.57 1.62 11.40
CA LYS A 113 -10.93 1.92 10.96
C LYS A 113 -11.10 1.67 9.47
N GLU A 114 -10.21 2.19 8.63
CA GLU A 114 -10.30 2.04 7.18
C GLU A 114 -10.04 0.60 6.75
N ALA A 115 -9.11 -0.12 7.38
CA ALA A 115 -8.89 -1.55 7.15
C ALA A 115 -10.15 -2.38 7.42
N ASN A 116 -10.78 -2.18 8.60
CA ASN A 116 -11.98 -2.92 8.99
C ASN A 116 -13.16 -2.66 8.05
N LEU A 117 -13.39 -1.42 7.63
CA LEU A 117 -14.46 -1.06 6.67
C LEU A 117 -14.24 -1.67 5.28
N ASN A 118 -13.02 -2.08 4.96
CA ASN A 118 -12.65 -2.66 3.68
C ASN A 118 -12.23 -4.13 3.77
N SER A 119 -12.48 -4.79 4.91
CA SER A 119 -12.29 -6.24 5.05
C SER A 119 -13.30 -7.01 4.17
N TRP A 120 -12.95 -8.25 3.83
CA TRP A 120 -13.86 -9.13 3.08
C TRP A 120 -15.17 -9.37 3.82
N ASP A 121 -15.13 -9.52 5.15
CA ASP A 121 -16.35 -9.68 5.97
C ASP A 121 -17.25 -8.44 5.87
N SER A 122 -16.69 -7.24 6.00
CA SER A 122 -17.45 -5.99 5.86
C SER A 122 -18.07 -5.87 4.46
N LYS A 123 -17.34 -6.23 3.40
CA LYS A 123 -17.88 -6.21 2.02
C LYS A 123 -18.98 -7.25 1.82
N ALA A 124 -18.84 -8.44 2.40
CA ALA A 124 -19.88 -9.49 2.36
C ALA A 124 -21.16 -9.01 3.06
N ASP A 125 -21.02 -8.41 4.25
CA ASP A 125 -22.15 -7.85 5.00
C ASP A 125 -22.88 -6.75 4.21
N ASP A 126 -22.14 -5.87 3.53
CA ASP A 126 -22.73 -4.81 2.70
C ASP A 126 -23.51 -5.40 1.52
N ILE A 127 -23.01 -6.45 0.89
CA ILE A 127 -23.71 -7.17 -0.19
C ILE A 127 -25.01 -7.80 0.36
N VAL A 128 -24.96 -8.47 1.50
CA VAL A 128 -26.13 -9.08 2.14
C VAL A 128 -27.20 -8.03 2.50
N LYS A 129 -26.78 -6.89 3.05
CA LYS A 129 -27.71 -5.77 3.34
C LYS A 129 -28.37 -5.24 2.07
N LEU A 130 -27.58 -5.08 1.00
CA LEU A 130 -28.11 -4.61 -0.28
C LEU A 130 -29.15 -5.58 -0.84
N LEU A 131 -28.86 -6.87 -0.84
CA LEU A 131 -29.82 -7.89 -1.32
C LEU A 131 -31.14 -7.87 -0.54
N LYS A 132 -31.08 -7.74 0.81
CA LYS A 132 -32.28 -7.66 1.66
C LYS A 132 -33.08 -6.36 1.48
N SER A 133 -32.47 -5.33 0.91
CA SER A 133 -33.16 -4.05 0.65
C SER A 133 -33.95 -4.04 -0.65
N VAL A 134 -33.82 -5.08 -1.49
CA VAL A 134 -34.45 -5.21 -2.81
C VAL A 134 -35.65 -6.21 -2.75
N GLU A 135 -35.79 -6.93 -1.63
CA GLU A 135 -36.96 -7.74 -1.31
C GLU A 135 -38.07 -6.87 -0.68
#